data_f0553a4047cac9f7b65d6d704c4eedbf
#
_entry.id   f0553a4047cac9f7b65d6d704c4eedbf
#
_cell.length_a   1.000
_cell.length_b   1.000
_cell.length_c   1.000
_cell.angle_alpha   90.00
_cell.angle_beta   90.00
_cell.angle_gamma   90.00
#
_symmetry.space_group_name_H-M   'P 1'
#
loop_
_entity.id
_entity.type
_entity.pdbx_description
1 polymer ?
#
loop_
_entity_poly.entity_id
_entity_poly.type
_entity_poly.pdbx_seq_one_letter_code
_entity_poly.pdbx_strand_id
1 'polypeptide(L)'
;TGVGDLKKVLTNVRARGTWGEVQLEALLEEVLGPDQFEKNVSTKGNGERVEFAIKMPGQGLEKDETVWLPIDAKFPIEDYQRLIDAQEKADVEGMEAAGRQLENRVKACAADIRNKYLNPPKTTEFGILYLPMEGLFAEVIRRIGLTEVTQRDFRVVIAGPTTLWSILNSLQMGFRTLAVQKRSSEVWNLLGAVKTEWTKYGDVLEAVQRKLDQASSEIEKAKGRSRAIERKLRGVQELPTAEANALLPSIVPD
;
A
#
# COMPACT_ATOMS: atom_id res chain seq x y z
N THR A 1 -26.22 36.10 0.24
CA THR A 1 -25.68 35.89 1.60
C THR A 1 -24.38 35.07 1.57
N GLY A 2 -24.15 34.14 0.65
CA GLY A 2 -22.93 33.32 0.61
C GLY A 2 -21.60 34.07 0.32
N VAL A 3 -21.61 35.13 -0.47
CA VAL A 3 -20.41 35.94 -0.82
C VAL A 3 -19.95 36.81 0.34
N GLY A 4 -20.88 37.28 1.18
CA GLY A 4 -20.57 38.13 2.35
C GLY A 4 -19.91 37.34 3.49
N ASP A 5 -20.26 36.05 3.67
CA ASP A 5 -19.67 35.19 4.69
C ASP A 5 -18.28 34.71 4.28
N LEU A 6 -18.06 34.45 2.99
CA LEU A 6 -16.73 34.17 2.44
C LEU A 6 -15.76 35.34 2.68
N LYS A 7 -16.22 36.59 2.48
CA LYS A 7 -15.43 37.79 2.72
C LYS A 7 -15.05 37.98 4.19
N LYS A 8 -15.89 37.55 5.14
CA LYS A 8 -15.59 37.58 6.59
C LYS A 8 -14.57 36.49 7.00
N VAL A 9 -14.66 35.28 6.44
CA VAL A 9 -13.67 34.21 6.68
C VAL A 9 -12.31 34.60 6.11
N LEU A 10 -12.30 35.31 4.98
CA LEU A 10 -11.08 35.73 4.31
C LEU A 10 -10.37 36.93 4.98
N THR A 11 -11.01 37.63 5.92
CA THR A 11 -10.39 38.77 6.64
C THR A 11 -9.51 38.39 7.83
N ASN A 12 -9.60 37.15 8.34
CA ASN A 12 -8.81 36.70 9.47
C ASN A 12 -7.68 35.76 9.05
N VAL A 13 -6.43 36.15 9.25
CA VAL A 13 -5.21 35.44 8.83
C VAL A 13 -5.18 33.99 9.35
N ARG A 14 -5.64 33.77 10.59
CA ARG A 14 -5.67 32.44 11.21
C ARG A 14 -6.77 31.55 10.60
N ALA A 15 -7.92 32.12 10.29
CA ALA A 15 -9.03 31.41 9.65
C ALA A 15 -8.70 30.99 8.20
N ARG A 16 -7.82 31.72 7.52
CA ARG A 16 -7.38 31.44 6.14
C ARG A 16 -6.46 30.23 6.03
N GLY A 17 -5.45 30.13 6.93
CA GLY A 17 -4.57 28.95 6.99
C GLY A 17 -5.39 27.68 7.23
N THR A 18 -6.20 27.71 8.28
CA THR A 18 -7.09 26.60 8.64
C THR A 18 -8.07 26.22 7.52
N TRP A 19 -8.55 27.19 6.72
CA TRP A 19 -9.48 26.87 5.63
C TRP A 19 -8.80 26.10 4.49
N GLY A 20 -7.59 26.46 4.10
CA GLY A 20 -6.82 25.73 3.09
C GLY A 20 -6.45 24.32 3.53
N GLU A 21 -6.10 24.17 4.81
CA GLU A 21 -5.82 22.89 5.43
C GLU A 21 -7.07 21.98 5.47
N VAL A 22 -8.23 22.53 5.88
CA VAL A 22 -9.52 21.78 5.92
C VAL A 22 -9.94 21.33 4.51
N GLN A 23 -9.78 22.19 3.50
CA GLN A 23 -10.06 21.81 2.12
C GLN A 23 -9.13 20.70 1.61
N LEU A 24 -7.84 20.83 1.90
CA LEU A 24 -6.86 19.79 1.53
C LEU A 24 -7.17 18.47 2.22
N GLU A 25 -7.49 18.51 3.51
CA GLU A 25 -7.89 17.34 4.28
C GLU A 25 -9.11 16.63 3.67
N ALA A 26 -10.18 17.39 3.39
CA ALA A 26 -11.40 16.85 2.80
C ALA A 26 -11.12 16.19 1.43
N LEU A 27 -10.24 16.79 0.62
CA LEU A 27 -9.86 16.25 -0.67
C LEU A 27 -9.04 14.95 -0.54
N LEU A 28 -8.13 14.88 0.44
CA LEU A 28 -7.37 13.68 0.73
C LEU A 28 -8.28 12.54 1.23
N GLU A 29 -9.21 12.84 2.15
CA GLU A 29 -10.18 11.87 2.68
C GLU A 29 -11.16 11.34 1.62
N GLU A 30 -11.53 12.18 0.64
CA GLU A 30 -12.42 11.78 -0.46
C GLU A 30 -11.79 10.73 -1.39
N VAL A 31 -10.48 10.85 -1.66
CA VAL A 31 -9.79 10.04 -2.67
C VAL A 31 -8.97 8.92 -2.06
N LEU A 32 -8.31 9.17 -0.92
CA LEU A 32 -7.38 8.25 -0.28
C LEU A 32 -8.02 7.56 0.93
N GLY A 33 -7.56 6.33 1.22
CA GLY A 33 -7.90 5.68 2.47
C GLY A 33 -7.16 6.29 3.68
N PRO A 34 -7.70 6.12 4.91
CA PRO A 34 -7.14 6.72 6.11
C PRO A 34 -5.70 6.28 6.41
N ASP A 35 -5.30 5.09 5.93
CA ASP A 35 -3.94 4.57 6.10
C ASP A 35 -2.95 5.08 5.05
N GLN A 36 -3.42 5.81 4.03
CA GLN A 36 -2.61 6.24 2.90
C GLN A 36 -2.01 7.64 3.05
N PHE A 37 -2.41 8.40 4.06
CA PHE A 37 -1.82 9.70 4.38
C PHE A 37 -1.79 9.95 5.88
N GLU A 38 -0.96 10.88 6.31
CA GLU A 38 -0.89 11.33 7.71
C GLU A 38 -0.78 12.85 7.78
N LYS A 39 -1.20 13.39 8.95
CA LYS A 39 -1.11 14.82 9.29
C LYS A 39 0.11 15.08 10.17
N ASN A 40 0.66 16.28 10.05
CA ASN A 40 1.74 16.76 10.91
C ASN A 40 2.97 15.84 10.93
N VAL A 41 3.41 15.41 9.74
CA VAL A 41 4.53 14.47 9.59
C VAL A 41 5.87 15.17 9.67
N SER A 42 6.78 14.66 10.49
CA SER A 42 8.16 15.10 10.53
C SER A 42 9.02 14.29 9.55
N THR A 43 9.40 14.90 8.45
CA THR A 43 10.18 14.24 7.40
C THR A 43 11.69 14.30 7.60
N LYS A 44 12.19 15.32 8.32
CA LYS A 44 13.62 15.55 8.57
C LYS A 44 14.08 15.28 9.99
N GLY A 45 13.15 15.15 10.96
CA GLY A 45 13.50 15.01 12.36
C GLY A 45 14.08 16.27 13.03
N ASN A 46 13.95 17.44 12.38
CA ASN A 46 14.45 18.72 12.86
C ASN A 46 13.39 19.59 13.59
N GLY A 47 12.26 18.97 13.96
CA GLY A 47 11.13 19.65 14.60
C GLY A 47 10.12 20.25 13.60
N GLU A 48 10.49 20.46 12.35
CA GLU A 48 9.58 20.89 11.29
C GLU A 48 8.62 19.76 10.92
N ARG A 49 7.35 20.12 10.70
CA ARG A 49 6.31 19.17 10.31
C ARG A 49 5.54 19.69 9.11
N VAL A 50 5.35 18.83 8.11
CA VAL A 50 4.45 19.14 7.01
C VAL A 50 3.01 18.84 7.43
N GLU A 51 2.09 19.69 7.00
CA GLU A 51 0.66 19.56 7.35
C GLU A 51 0.09 18.20 6.94
N PHE A 52 0.37 17.75 5.72
CA PHE A 52 -0.06 16.46 5.20
C PHE A 52 1.07 15.77 4.43
N ALA A 53 1.13 14.46 4.52
CA ALA A 53 2.02 13.65 3.69
C ALA A 53 1.34 12.34 3.29
N ILE A 54 1.45 12.00 2.00
CA ILE A 54 0.95 10.73 1.46
C ILE A 54 2.01 9.65 1.66
N LYS A 55 1.58 8.48 2.13
CA LYS A 55 2.42 7.29 2.25
C LYS A 55 2.62 6.64 0.89
N MET A 56 3.78 6.82 0.31
CA MET A 56 4.15 6.13 -0.91
C MET A 56 4.77 4.77 -0.55
N PRO A 57 4.51 3.71 -1.32
CA PRO A 57 5.22 2.45 -1.12
C PRO A 57 6.71 2.67 -1.32
N GLY A 58 7.49 2.39 -0.31
CA GLY A 58 8.94 2.53 -0.35
C GLY A 58 9.58 1.51 -1.29
N GLN A 59 10.63 1.92 -2.00
CA GLN A 59 11.56 1.04 -2.70
C GLN A 59 12.88 0.91 -1.92
N GLY A 60 12.83 1.04 -0.58
CA GLY A 60 13.99 0.90 0.28
C GLY A 60 14.55 -0.52 0.33
N LEU A 61 15.75 -0.67 0.87
CA LEU A 61 16.39 -1.97 1.11
C LEU A 61 15.58 -2.85 2.08
N GLU A 62 14.71 -2.24 2.89
CA GLU A 62 13.78 -2.91 3.77
C GLU A 62 12.34 -2.77 3.22
N LYS A 63 11.63 -3.89 3.18
CA LYS A 63 10.33 -4.05 2.51
C LYS A 63 9.19 -3.17 3.03
N ASP A 64 9.36 -2.48 4.17
CA ASP A 64 8.32 -1.71 4.85
C ASP A 64 8.68 -0.22 5.07
N GLU A 65 9.70 0.28 4.38
CA GLU A 65 10.08 1.68 4.53
C GLU A 65 9.10 2.60 3.80
N THR A 66 8.41 3.46 4.55
CA THR A 66 7.45 4.41 3.99
C THR A 66 8.18 5.64 3.44
N VAL A 67 7.97 5.92 2.17
CA VAL A 67 8.41 7.17 1.53
C VAL A 67 7.26 8.18 1.59
N TRP A 68 7.53 9.37 2.08
CA TRP A 68 6.53 10.41 2.24
C TRP A 68 6.48 11.35 1.02
N LEU A 69 5.29 11.60 0.47
CA LEU A 69 5.05 12.71 -0.46
C LEU A 69 4.46 13.88 0.34
N PRO A 70 5.25 14.93 0.65
CA PRO A 70 4.76 16.07 1.42
C PRO A 70 3.85 16.97 0.58
N ILE A 71 2.74 17.41 1.19
CA ILE A 71 1.80 18.37 0.63
C ILE A 71 1.59 19.49 1.64
N ASP A 72 1.79 20.69 1.21
CA ASP A 72 1.68 21.90 2.04
C ASP A 72 0.67 22.87 1.42
N ALA A 73 -0.36 23.24 2.19
CA ALA A 73 -1.38 24.17 1.73
C ALA A 73 -0.93 25.61 1.97
N LYS A 74 -0.92 26.42 0.93
CA LYS A 74 -0.61 27.85 1.04
C LYS A 74 -1.65 28.69 0.33
N PHE A 75 -2.08 29.72 1.01
CA PHE A 75 -3.12 30.60 0.52
C PHE A 75 -2.65 32.06 0.50
N PRO A 76 -1.87 32.52 -0.51
CA PRO A 76 -1.43 33.89 -0.65
C PRO A 76 -2.58 34.80 -1.10
N ILE A 77 -3.66 34.87 -0.31
CA ILE A 77 -4.90 35.57 -0.64
C ILE A 77 -4.72 37.05 -0.79
N GLU A 78 -3.83 37.67 -0.01
CA GLU A 78 -3.61 39.13 -0.06
C GLU A 78 -2.95 39.55 -1.37
N ASP A 79 -1.99 38.77 -1.84
CA ASP A 79 -1.32 39.01 -3.12
C ASP A 79 -2.29 38.77 -4.28
N TYR A 80 -3.12 37.71 -4.18
CA TYR A 80 -4.16 37.43 -5.15
C TYR A 80 -5.27 38.49 -5.16
N GLN A 81 -5.74 38.96 -4.01
CA GLN A 81 -6.77 40.00 -3.93
C GLN A 81 -6.29 41.31 -4.53
N ARG A 82 -5.04 41.71 -4.26
CA ARG A 82 -4.45 42.88 -4.90
C ARG A 82 -4.42 42.79 -6.41
N LEU A 83 -4.15 41.60 -6.94
CA LEU A 83 -4.17 41.37 -8.38
C LEU A 83 -5.59 41.51 -8.94
N ILE A 84 -6.59 40.93 -8.29
CA ILE A 84 -8.00 41.03 -8.70
C ILE A 84 -8.49 42.48 -8.62
N ASP A 85 -8.19 43.19 -7.52
CA ASP A 85 -8.59 44.59 -7.37
C ASP A 85 -7.96 45.52 -8.45
N ALA A 86 -6.72 45.24 -8.88
CA ALA A 86 -6.08 45.93 -9.99
C ALA A 86 -6.72 45.56 -11.34
N GLN A 87 -7.10 44.32 -11.55
CA GLN A 87 -7.83 43.87 -12.75
C GLN A 87 -9.20 44.54 -12.86
N GLU A 88 -9.97 44.61 -11.77
CA GLU A 88 -11.29 45.27 -11.73
C GLU A 88 -11.19 46.76 -12.06
N LYS A 89 -10.09 47.40 -11.67
CA LYS A 89 -9.83 48.83 -11.95
C LYS A 89 -9.17 49.08 -13.31
N ALA A 90 -8.87 48.01 -14.07
CA ALA A 90 -8.08 48.10 -15.31
C ALA A 90 -6.72 48.82 -15.13
N ASP A 91 -6.13 48.71 -13.91
CA ASP A 91 -4.83 49.30 -13.56
C ASP A 91 -3.70 48.36 -14.01
N VAL A 92 -3.15 48.61 -15.18
CA VAL A 92 -2.11 47.79 -15.81
C VAL A 92 -0.83 47.72 -14.96
N GLU A 93 -0.39 48.85 -14.41
CA GLU A 93 0.81 48.92 -13.58
C GLU A 93 0.60 48.16 -12.25
N GLY A 94 -0.57 48.33 -11.63
CA GLY A 94 -0.97 47.60 -10.44
C GLY A 94 -1.07 46.11 -10.67
N MET A 95 -1.61 45.67 -11.80
CA MET A 95 -1.67 44.26 -12.21
C MET A 95 -0.27 43.64 -12.34
N GLU A 96 0.67 44.33 -12.97
CA GLU A 96 2.03 43.83 -13.09
C GLU A 96 2.74 43.77 -11.73
N ALA A 97 2.59 44.81 -10.90
CA ALA A 97 3.20 44.85 -9.57
C ALA A 97 2.66 43.77 -8.65
N ALA A 98 1.33 43.63 -8.54
CA ALA A 98 0.68 42.59 -7.75
C ALA A 98 1.03 41.18 -8.26
N GLY A 99 1.10 41.05 -9.58
CA GLY A 99 1.50 39.82 -10.21
C GLY A 99 2.91 39.36 -9.86
N ARG A 100 3.88 40.26 -9.89
CA ARG A 100 5.27 40.00 -9.45
C ARG A 100 5.34 39.63 -7.96
N GLN A 101 4.53 40.26 -7.12
CA GLN A 101 4.45 39.93 -5.69
C GLN A 101 3.91 38.53 -5.47
N LEU A 102 2.83 38.14 -6.15
CA LEU A 102 2.27 36.82 -6.11
C LEU A 102 3.30 35.76 -6.56
N GLU A 103 4.01 36.02 -7.66
CA GLU A 103 5.06 35.11 -8.15
C GLU A 103 6.18 34.92 -7.12
N ASN A 104 6.67 35.99 -6.52
CA ASN A 104 7.70 35.93 -5.49
C ASN A 104 7.20 35.18 -4.25
N ARG A 105 5.96 35.35 -3.86
CA ARG A 105 5.35 34.62 -2.75
C ARG A 105 5.27 33.13 -3.03
N VAL A 106 4.85 32.73 -4.22
CA VAL A 106 4.79 31.32 -4.64
C VAL A 106 6.19 30.68 -4.65
N LYS A 107 7.20 31.40 -5.18
CA LYS A 107 8.60 30.94 -5.13
C LYS A 107 9.11 30.76 -3.69
N ALA A 108 8.79 31.69 -2.80
CA ALA A 108 9.15 31.59 -1.38
C ALA A 108 8.49 30.39 -0.71
N CYS A 109 7.19 30.14 -0.97
CA CYS A 109 6.49 28.95 -0.48
C CYS A 109 7.13 27.65 -1.00
N ALA A 110 7.48 27.61 -2.29
CA ALA A 110 8.16 26.43 -2.86
C ALA A 110 9.55 26.21 -2.24
N ALA A 111 10.32 27.28 -2.01
CA ALA A 111 11.61 27.19 -1.32
C ALA A 111 11.45 26.67 0.12
N ASP A 112 10.44 27.12 0.82
CA ASP A 112 10.11 26.65 2.17
C ASP A 112 9.82 25.15 2.18
N ILE A 113 8.97 24.64 1.27
CA ILE A 113 8.65 23.22 1.14
C ILE A 113 9.92 22.41 0.92
N ARG A 114 10.76 22.83 -0.04
CA ARG A 114 12.04 22.18 -0.32
C ARG A 114 12.93 22.11 0.92
N ASN A 115 13.12 23.25 1.57
CA ASN A 115 14.07 23.36 2.65
C ASN A 115 13.60 22.68 3.95
N LYS A 116 12.30 22.71 4.23
CA LYS A 116 11.73 22.21 5.48
C LYS A 116 11.35 20.72 5.38
N TYR A 117 10.84 20.27 4.24
CA TYR A 117 10.14 18.98 4.17
C TYR A 117 10.78 17.95 3.24
N LEU A 118 11.50 18.33 2.16
CA LEU A 118 12.10 17.34 1.26
C LEU A 118 13.40 16.77 1.84
N ASN A 119 13.43 15.44 1.99
CA ASN A 119 14.54 14.68 2.56
C ASN A 119 14.65 13.28 1.93
N PRO A 120 14.93 13.16 0.62
CA PRO A 120 15.10 11.84 0.00
C PRO A 120 16.23 11.05 0.68
N PRO A 121 16.13 9.73 0.87
CA PRO A 121 15.04 8.85 0.38
C PRO A 121 13.81 8.74 1.29
N LYS A 122 13.78 9.38 2.47
CA LYS A 122 12.62 9.37 3.38
C LYS A 122 11.40 10.07 2.80
N THR A 123 11.61 10.99 1.87
CA THR A 123 10.54 11.60 1.08
C THR A 123 10.74 11.29 -0.40
N THR A 124 9.70 11.55 -1.18
CA THR A 124 9.85 11.72 -2.63
C THR A 124 10.86 12.83 -2.95
N GLU A 125 11.37 12.84 -4.17
CA GLU A 125 12.27 13.91 -4.65
C GLU A 125 11.54 15.25 -4.85
N PHE A 126 10.23 15.25 -4.80
CA PHE A 126 9.40 16.44 -4.96
C PHE A 126 8.31 16.51 -3.89
N GLY A 127 7.80 17.72 -3.65
CA GLY A 127 6.63 17.99 -2.82
C GLY A 127 5.53 18.69 -3.62
N ILE A 128 4.36 18.85 -3.01
CA ILE A 128 3.22 19.53 -3.62
C ILE A 128 2.93 20.82 -2.84
N LEU A 129 2.83 21.93 -3.54
CA LEU A 129 2.28 23.18 -3.08
C LEU A 129 0.80 23.24 -3.49
N TYR A 130 -0.10 23.09 -2.53
CA TYR A 130 -1.53 23.14 -2.79
C TYR A 130 -2.06 24.58 -2.65
N LEU A 131 -2.74 25.06 -3.69
CA LEU A 131 -3.44 26.34 -3.72
C LEU A 131 -4.95 26.05 -3.65
N PRO A 132 -5.66 26.45 -2.59
CA PRO A 132 -7.02 25.99 -2.32
C PRO A 132 -8.10 26.66 -3.19
N MET A 133 -7.74 27.50 -4.14
CA MET A 133 -8.66 28.14 -5.09
C MET A 133 -8.21 27.97 -6.53
N GLU A 134 -9.12 27.49 -7.40
CA GLU A 134 -8.84 27.35 -8.84
C GLU A 134 -8.48 28.68 -9.51
N GLY A 135 -9.14 29.78 -9.11
CA GLY A 135 -8.81 31.10 -9.65
C GLY A 135 -7.38 31.54 -9.34
N LEU A 136 -6.92 31.30 -8.11
CA LEU A 136 -5.53 31.54 -7.70
C LEU A 136 -4.56 30.63 -8.47
N PHE A 137 -4.87 29.37 -8.58
CA PHE A 137 -4.08 28.41 -9.33
C PHE A 137 -3.98 28.83 -10.81
N ALA A 138 -5.10 29.20 -11.44
CA ALA A 138 -5.13 29.68 -12.82
C ALA A 138 -4.24 30.91 -13.04
N GLU A 139 -4.25 31.88 -12.11
CA GLU A 139 -3.36 33.03 -12.17
C GLU A 139 -1.87 32.67 -12.01
N VAL A 140 -1.58 31.68 -11.18
CA VAL A 140 -0.20 31.20 -10.97
C VAL A 140 0.33 30.47 -12.21
N ILE A 141 -0.44 29.54 -12.80
CA ILE A 141 0.02 28.78 -13.99
C ILE A 141 0.09 29.65 -15.26
N ARG A 142 -0.68 30.73 -15.31
CA ARG A 142 -0.63 31.68 -16.43
C ARG A 142 0.72 32.43 -16.49
N ARG A 143 1.49 32.45 -15.41
CA ARG A 143 2.80 33.09 -15.34
C ARG A 143 3.87 32.27 -15.98
N ILE A 144 4.37 32.77 -17.11
CA ILE A 144 5.37 32.04 -17.93
C ILE A 144 6.61 31.72 -17.11
N GLY A 145 7.02 30.48 -17.09
CA GLY A 145 8.23 29.99 -16.43
C GLY A 145 8.12 29.77 -14.91
N LEU A 146 7.04 30.18 -14.24
CA LEU A 146 6.93 30.05 -12.79
C LEU A 146 6.84 28.55 -12.37
N THR A 147 5.99 27.77 -13.02
CA THR A 147 5.85 26.35 -12.76
C THR A 147 7.14 25.57 -13.07
N GLU A 148 7.83 25.95 -14.14
CA GLU A 148 9.12 25.36 -14.50
C GLU A 148 10.21 25.63 -13.46
N VAL A 149 10.29 26.88 -12.97
CA VAL A 149 11.23 27.29 -11.92
C VAL A 149 10.92 26.55 -10.61
N THR A 150 9.65 26.48 -10.19
CA THR A 150 9.29 25.78 -8.95
C THR A 150 9.59 24.29 -9.02
N GLN A 151 9.40 23.66 -10.16
CA GLN A 151 9.70 22.25 -10.34
C GLN A 151 11.20 21.98 -10.47
N ARG A 152 11.92 22.77 -11.26
CA ARG A 152 13.36 22.57 -11.51
C ARG A 152 14.22 22.94 -10.31
N ASP A 153 13.98 24.12 -9.72
CA ASP A 153 14.87 24.68 -8.70
C ASP A 153 14.47 24.28 -7.29
N PHE A 154 13.17 24.10 -7.03
CA PHE A 154 12.64 23.77 -5.71
C PHE A 154 12.10 22.33 -5.61
N ARG A 155 11.96 21.61 -6.73
CA ARG A 155 11.34 20.29 -6.74
C ARG A 155 9.91 20.30 -6.15
N VAL A 156 9.14 21.32 -6.48
CA VAL A 156 7.77 21.51 -6.01
C VAL A 156 6.82 21.61 -7.20
N VAL A 157 5.79 20.78 -7.17
CA VAL A 157 4.67 20.80 -8.11
C VAL A 157 3.57 21.66 -7.51
N ILE A 158 3.09 22.66 -8.26
CA ILE A 158 1.96 23.49 -7.85
C ILE A 158 0.67 22.81 -8.30
N ALA A 159 -0.31 22.69 -7.41
CA ALA A 159 -1.60 22.09 -7.71
C ALA A 159 -2.76 22.92 -7.16
N GLY A 160 -3.78 23.13 -7.98
CA GLY A 160 -5.11 23.57 -7.56
C GLY A 160 -5.99 22.37 -7.17
N PRO A 161 -7.24 22.59 -6.74
CA PRO A 161 -8.14 21.54 -6.31
C PRO A 161 -8.34 20.43 -7.36
N THR A 162 -8.67 20.79 -8.59
CA THR A 162 -8.89 19.84 -9.69
C THR A 162 -7.61 19.08 -10.07
N THR A 163 -6.47 19.79 -10.09
CA THR A 163 -5.18 19.18 -10.41
C THR A 163 -4.76 18.21 -9.32
N LEU A 164 -4.88 18.57 -8.06
CA LEU A 164 -4.56 17.71 -6.93
C LEU A 164 -5.47 16.48 -6.93
N TRP A 165 -6.78 16.65 -7.13
CA TRP A 165 -7.72 15.54 -7.26
C TRP A 165 -7.29 14.53 -8.34
N SER A 166 -6.85 15.03 -9.50
CA SER A 166 -6.36 14.18 -10.60
C SER A 166 -5.07 13.44 -10.23
N ILE A 167 -4.14 14.10 -9.54
CA ILE A 167 -2.91 13.48 -9.02
C ILE A 167 -3.27 12.37 -8.02
N LEU A 168 -4.14 12.66 -7.06
CA LEU A 168 -4.55 11.71 -6.02
C LEU A 168 -5.23 10.46 -6.61
N ASN A 169 -6.12 10.64 -7.59
CA ASN A 169 -6.73 9.51 -8.29
C ASN A 169 -5.69 8.65 -9.04
N SER A 170 -4.71 9.28 -9.68
CA SER A 170 -3.63 8.56 -10.35
C SER A 170 -2.79 7.75 -9.36
N LEU A 171 -2.47 8.34 -8.20
CA LEU A 171 -1.78 7.65 -7.11
C LEU A 171 -2.61 6.49 -6.55
N GLN A 172 -3.91 6.69 -6.36
CA GLN A 172 -4.83 5.67 -5.88
C GLN A 172 -4.89 4.46 -6.81
N MET A 173 -4.89 4.68 -8.13
CA MET A 173 -4.80 3.58 -9.11
C MET A 173 -3.46 2.83 -8.97
N GLY A 174 -2.36 3.56 -8.79
CA GLY A 174 -1.04 2.98 -8.53
C GLY A 174 -1.02 2.13 -7.25
N PHE A 175 -1.58 2.61 -6.16
CA PHE A 175 -1.68 1.87 -4.90
C PHE A 175 -2.48 0.57 -5.04
N ARG A 176 -3.61 0.61 -5.76
CA ARG A 176 -4.42 -0.59 -6.05
C ARG A 176 -3.62 -1.62 -6.84
N THR A 177 -2.89 -1.18 -7.86
CA THR A 177 -2.05 -2.06 -8.68
C THR A 177 -0.97 -2.74 -7.84
N LEU A 178 -0.26 -1.99 -7.00
CA LEU A 178 0.76 -2.52 -6.09
C LEU A 178 0.18 -3.49 -5.06
N ALA A 179 -1.00 -3.20 -4.51
CA ALA A 179 -1.71 -4.10 -3.59
C ALA A 179 -2.07 -5.44 -4.27
N VAL A 180 -2.52 -5.41 -5.52
CA VAL A 180 -2.80 -6.63 -6.31
C VAL A 180 -1.52 -7.41 -6.56
N GLN A 181 -0.42 -6.75 -6.95
CA GLN A 181 0.87 -7.41 -7.15
C GLN A 181 1.40 -8.07 -5.87
N LYS A 182 1.31 -7.39 -4.72
CA LYS A 182 1.72 -7.96 -3.42
C LYS A 182 0.91 -9.21 -3.09
N ARG A 183 -0.42 -9.15 -3.22
CA ARG A 183 -1.30 -10.31 -2.99
C ARG A 183 -1.01 -11.46 -3.95
N SER A 184 -0.75 -11.17 -5.21
CA SER A 184 -0.37 -12.17 -6.21
C SER A 184 0.92 -12.89 -5.82
N SER A 185 1.96 -12.17 -5.39
CA SER A 185 3.20 -12.75 -4.87
C SER A 185 2.98 -13.67 -3.67
N GLU A 186 2.14 -13.26 -2.72
CA GLU A 186 1.78 -14.07 -1.55
C GLU A 186 1.10 -15.39 -1.96
N VAL A 187 0.18 -15.34 -2.93
CA VAL A 187 -0.48 -16.54 -3.49
C VAL A 187 0.53 -17.46 -4.16
N TRP A 188 1.46 -16.92 -4.97
CA TRP A 188 2.51 -17.74 -5.59
C TRP A 188 3.42 -18.43 -4.58
N ASN A 189 3.80 -17.75 -3.52
CA ASN A 189 4.59 -18.33 -2.43
C ASN A 189 3.82 -19.45 -1.70
N LEU A 190 2.53 -19.25 -1.44
CA LEU A 190 1.66 -20.27 -0.85
C LEU A 190 1.53 -21.50 -1.76
N LEU A 191 1.29 -21.30 -3.06
CA LEU A 191 1.24 -22.39 -4.03
C LEU A 191 2.56 -23.14 -4.12
N GLY A 192 3.68 -22.45 -4.02
CA GLY A 192 5.01 -23.08 -3.92
C GLY A 192 5.16 -23.99 -2.71
N ALA A 193 4.71 -23.52 -1.54
CA ALA A 193 4.71 -24.33 -0.31
C ALA A 193 3.79 -25.55 -0.44
N VAL A 194 2.58 -25.37 -0.96
CA VAL A 194 1.63 -26.48 -1.22
C VAL A 194 2.24 -27.51 -2.18
N LYS A 195 2.89 -27.08 -3.25
CA LYS A 195 3.56 -27.99 -4.19
C LYS A 195 4.64 -28.82 -3.51
N THR A 196 5.42 -28.20 -2.62
CA THR A 196 6.46 -28.90 -1.86
C THR A 196 5.87 -29.97 -0.94
N GLU A 197 4.79 -29.65 -0.22
CA GLU A 197 4.10 -30.63 0.66
C GLU A 197 3.43 -31.74 -0.16
N TRP A 198 2.86 -31.42 -1.33
CA TRP A 198 2.27 -32.41 -2.21
C TRP A 198 3.29 -33.45 -2.70
N THR A 199 4.52 -33.01 -3.00
CA THR A 199 5.61 -33.93 -3.38
C THR A 199 5.95 -34.90 -2.23
N LYS A 200 6.09 -34.38 -1.01
CA LYS A 200 6.33 -35.23 0.18
C LYS A 200 5.20 -36.22 0.42
N TYR A 201 3.95 -35.82 0.17
CA TYR A 201 2.80 -36.73 0.29
C TYR A 201 2.87 -37.86 -0.74
N GLY A 202 3.32 -37.61 -1.96
CA GLY A 202 3.60 -38.61 -2.96
C GLY A 202 4.61 -39.66 -2.48
N ASP A 203 5.73 -39.23 -1.90
CA ASP A 203 6.76 -40.11 -1.34
C ASP A 203 6.21 -41.00 -0.22
N VAL A 204 5.34 -40.46 0.63
CA VAL A 204 4.67 -41.23 1.70
C VAL A 204 3.75 -42.31 1.12
N LEU A 205 2.96 -41.97 0.10
CA LEU A 205 2.08 -42.95 -0.56
C LEU A 205 2.87 -44.12 -1.21
N GLU A 206 3.98 -43.82 -1.88
CA GLU A 206 4.87 -44.82 -2.43
C GLU A 206 5.46 -45.74 -1.33
N ALA A 207 5.83 -45.15 -0.19
CA ALA A 207 6.31 -45.93 0.95
C ALA A 207 5.23 -46.84 1.52
N VAL A 208 3.99 -46.40 1.61
CA VAL A 208 2.83 -47.20 2.02
C VAL A 208 2.57 -48.34 1.02
N GLN A 209 2.59 -48.02 -0.29
CA GLN A 209 2.42 -49.04 -1.33
C GLN A 209 3.46 -50.14 -1.19
N ARG A 210 4.75 -49.80 -1.05
CA ARG A 210 5.83 -50.80 -0.85
C ARG A 210 5.60 -51.70 0.38
N LYS A 211 5.12 -51.11 1.49
CA LYS A 211 4.81 -51.93 2.71
C LYS A 211 3.64 -52.86 2.48
N LEU A 212 2.62 -52.44 1.74
CA LEU A 212 1.48 -53.29 1.39
C LEU A 212 1.91 -54.48 0.49
N ASP A 213 2.77 -54.22 -0.49
CA ASP A 213 3.31 -55.25 -1.37
C ASP A 213 4.16 -56.28 -0.59
N GLN A 214 4.97 -55.80 0.38
CA GLN A 214 5.73 -56.70 1.27
C GLN A 214 4.79 -57.54 2.13
N ALA A 215 3.77 -56.96 2.77
CA ALA A 215 2.78 -57.65 3.56
C ALA A 215 2.04 -58.72 2.72
N SER A 216 1.63 -58.37 1.50
CA SER A 216 0.99 -59.29 0.56
C SER A 216 1.90 -60.49 0.25
N SER A 217 3.18 -60.27 0.00
CA SER A 217 4.18 -61.32 -0.24
C SER A 217 4.34 -62.26 0.97
N GLU A 218 4.41 -61.68 2.17
CA GLU A 218 4.51 -62.53 3.40
C GLU A 218 3.24 -63.36 3.63
N ILE A 219 2.06 -62.83 3.36
CA ILE A 219 0.79 -63.56 3.41
C ILE A 219 0.81 -64.77 2.42
N GLU A 220 1.27 -64.53 1.17
CA GLU A 220 1.36 -65.61 0.20
C GLU A 220 2.37 -66.74 0.62
N LYS A 221 3.50 -66.32 1.22
CA LYS A 221 4.46 -67.30 1.80
C LYS A 221 3.82 -68.12 2.95
N ALA A 222 3.06 -67.45 3.84
CA ALA A 222 2.35 -68.10 4.93
C ALA A 222 1.29 -69.13 4.41
N LYS A 223 0.50 -68.73 3.42
CA LYS A 223 -0.46 -69.60 2.74
C LYS A 223 0.23 -70.79 2.10
N GLY A 224 1.38 -70.62 1.46
CA GLY A 224 2.18 -71.69 0.88
C GLY A 224 2.64 -72.70 1.93
N ARG A 225 3.10 -72.24 3.10
CA ARG A 225 3.47 -73.10 4.26
C ARG A 225 2.27 -73.85 4.82
N SER A 226 1.13 -73.15 4.97
CA SER A 226 -0.11 -73.78 5.46
C SER A 226 -0.53 -74.96 4.55
N ARG A 227 -0.57 -74.70 3.22
CA ARG A 227 -0.89 -75.78 2.24
C ARG A 227 0.11 -76.96 2.26
N ALA A 228 1.38 -76.71 2.56
CA ALA A 228 2.40 -77.70 2.67
C ALA A 228 2.18 -78.58 3.94
N ILE A 229 1.81 -77.97 5.06
CA ILE A 229 1.45 -78.66 6.31
C ILE A 229 0.19 -79.46 6.10
N GLU A 230 -0.84 -78.92 5.50
CA GLU A 230 -2.11 -79.60 5.19
C GLU A 230 -1.90 -80.86 4.35
N ARG A 231 -1.02 -80.80 3.34
CA ARG A 231 -0.64 -82.00 2.55
C ARG A 231 0.08 -83.05 3.37
N LYS A 232 0.92 -82.70 4.34
CA LYS A 232 1.62 -83.62 5.21
C LYS A 232 0.69 -84.25 6.22
N LEU A 233 -0.35 -83.58 6.64
CA LEU A 233 -1.35 -84.10 7.61
C LEU A 233 -2.49 -84.90 6.96
N ARG A 234 -2.55 -85.02 5.63
CA ARG A 234 -3.62 -85.70 4.90
C ARG A 234 -3.85 -87.15 5.30
N GLY A 235 -2.90 -87.80 5.96
CA GLY A 235 -3.01 -89.18 6.45
C GLY A 235 -3.28 -89.27 7.95
N VAL A 236 -3.42 -88.22 8.65
CA VAL A 236 -3.68 -88.13 10.08
C VAL A 236 -5.18 -88.04 10.30
N GLN A 237 -5.71 -88.91 11.13
CA GLN A 237 -7.13 -88.92 11.44
C GLN A 237 -7.51 -87.71 12.27
N GLU A 238 -8.57 -86.97 11.85
CA GLU A 238 -9.05 -85.77 12.59
C GLU A 238 -9.65 -86.24 13.95
N LEU A 239 -9.21 -85.54 15.01
CA LEU A 239 -9.78 -85.77 16.35
C LEU A 239 -11.06 -84.93 16.51
N PRO A 240 -12.05 -85.42 17.26
CA PRO A 240 -13.20 -84.55 17.59
C PRO A 240 -12.78 -83.29 18.25
N THR A 241 -13.49 -82.16 17.93
CA THR A 241 -13.13 -80.79 18.32
C THR A 241 -12.91 -80.65 19.85
N ALA A 242 -13.65 -81.39 20.66
CA ALA A 242 -13.50 -81.37 22.13
C ALA A 242 -12.15 -81.94 22.60
N GLU A 243 -11.66 -83.00 21.97
CA GLU A 243 -10.37 -83.65 22.29
C GLU A 243 -9.20 -82.83 21.73
N ALA A 244 -9.38 -82.23 20.55
CA ALA A 244 -8.39 -81.35 19.96
C ALA A 244 -8.13 -80.11 20.81
N ASN A 245 -9.17 -79.54 21.36
CA ASN A 245 -9.06 -78.35 22.25
C ASN A 245 -8.43 -78.69 23.61
N ALA A 246 -8.52 -79.89 24.05
CA ALA A 246 -7.86 -80.37 25.31
C ALA A 246 -6.34 -80.53 25.11
N LEU A 247 -5.91 -80.90 23.92
CA LEU A 247 -4.48 -81.15 23.56
C LEU A 247 -3.75 -79.85 23.08
N LEU A 248 -4.48 -78.96 22.50
CA LEU A 248 -3.93 -77.67 21.95
C LEU A 248 -4.66 -76.53 22.64
N PRO A 249 -4.11 -75.90 23.72
CA PRO A 249 -4.69 -74.72 24.29
C PRO A 249 -4.67 -73.61 23.21
N SER A 250 -5.78 -72.88 23.07
CA SER A 250 -6.01 -71.89 22.02
C SER A 250 -4.86 -70.87 21.92
N ILE A 251 -4.21 -70.81 20.78
CA ILE A 251 -3.17 -69.83 20.42
C ILE A 251 -3.85 -68.56 19.82
N VAL A 252 -4.96 -68.13 20.33
CA VAL A 252 -5.59 -66.88 19.96
C VAL A 252 -5.42 -65.97 21.14
N PRO A 253 -4.55 -64.88 21.06
CA PRO A 253 -4.59 -63.79 22.01
C PRO A 253 -5.86 -63.01 21.76
N ASP A 254 -6.53 -62.52 22.80
CA ASP A 254 -7.66 -61.59 22.84
C ASP A 254 -7.36 -60.28 22.10
#